data_81c37e1b6a5b7d42e61a39a70a13c685
#
_entry.id   81c37e1b6a5b7d42e61a39a70a13c685
#
_cell.length_a   1.000
_cell.length_b   1.000
_cell.length_c   1.000
_cell.angle_alpha   90.00
_cell.angle_beta   90.00
_cell.angle_gamma   90.00
#
_symmetry.space_group_name_H-M   'P 1'
#
loop_
_entity.id
_entity.type
_entity.pdbx_description
1 polymer ?
#
loop_
_entity_poly.entity_id
_entity_poly.type
_entity_poly.pdbx_seq_one_letter_code
_entity_poly.pdbx_strand_id
1 'polypeptide(L)'
;MTLRFGDVDLRAGVLTIRDSKFGKSRLVPLHESSLEALVRYRAARAVRASETPESPFFIATRWRGEARPVSSRQADRVFAALRHQLGWIGRGQHGEPRIHDLRHTFAVRRLLNWHAQGIDVHQRMLALSTYLGHAKVSNTYWYLTGVPELMELAGQSFEKFADMWGGNDV
;
A
#
# COMPACT_ATOMS: atom_id res chain seq x y z
N MET A 1 9.63 -10.74 -5.97
CA MET A 1 9.85 -10.71 -4.50
C MET A 1 8.75 -11.52 -3.84
N THR A 2 9.07 -12.44 -2.96
CA THR A 2 8.11 -13.34 -2.31
C THR A 2 8.15 -13.07 -0.81
N LEU A 3 7.00 -12.77 -0.20
CA LEU A 3 6.88 -12.66 1.25
C LEU A 3 7.07 -14.06 1.86
N ARG A 4 8.01 -14.20 2.79
CA ARG A 4 8.28 -15.45 3.49
C ARG A 4 7.46 -15.54 4.77
N PHE A 5 7.33 -16.75 5.31
CA PHE A 5 6.62 -16.97 6.56
C PHE A 5 7.27 -16.20 7.73
N GLY A 6 8.61 -16.20 7.81
CA GLY A 6 9.37 -15.45 8.81
C GLY A 6 9.33 -13.92 8.65
N ASP A 7 8.76 -13.41 7.55
CA ASP A 7 8.57 -11.96 7.34
C ASP A 7 7.23 -11.45 7.89
N VAL A 8 6.37 -12.35 8.41
CA VAL A 8 5.01 -12.03 8.85
C VAL A 8 4.88 -12.23 10.35
N ASP A 9 4.98 -11.16 11.12
CA ASP A 9 4.73 -11.20 12.56
C ASP A 9 3.25 -10.86 12.83
N LEU A 10 2.44 -11.91 12.96
CA LEU A 10 1.02 -11.77 13.26
C LEU A 10 0.76 -11.34 14.71
N ARG A 11 1.73 -11.52 15.62
CA ARG A 11 1.59 -11.10 17.01
C ARG A 11 1.81 -9.60 17.16
N ALA A 12 2.86 -9.08 16.50
CA ALA A 12 3.15 -7.65 16.48
C ALA A 12 2.29 -6.90 15.44
N GLY A 13 1.61 -7.59 14.51
CA GLY A 13 0.85 -6.98 13.42
C GLY A 13 1.75 -6.28 12.40
N VAL A 14 2.91 -6.87 12.07
CA VAL A 14 3.92 -6.23 11.21
C VAL A 14 4.40 -7.18 10.12
N LEU A 15 4.60 -6.64 8.92
CA LEU A 15 5.31 -7.30 7.83
C LEU A 15 6.71 -6.73 7.68
N THR A 16 7.70 -7.61 7.50
CA THR A 16 9.06 -7.23 7.08
C THR A 16 9.17 -7.34 5.56
N ILE A 17 9.28 -6.22 4.88
CA ILE A 17 9.53 -6.19 3.43
C ILE A 17 11.03 -6.09 3.22
N ARG A 18 11.63 -7.17 2.67
CA ARG A 18 13.09 -7.25 2.44
C ARG A 18 13.41 -7.00 0.98
N ASP A 19 14.56 -6.39 0.73
CA ASP A 19 15.18 -6.26 -0.59
C ASP A 19 14.18 -5.82 -1.69
N SER A 20 13.36 -4.81 -1.37
CA SER A 20 12.45 -4.21 -2.34
C SER A 20 13.25 -3.44 -3.40
N LYS A 21 12.57 -2.74 -4.32
CA LYS A 21 13.24 -1.93 -5.34
C LYS A 21 14.34 -1.05 -4.71
N PHE A 22 15.54 -1.10 -5.27
CA PHE A 22 16.78 -0.45 -4.78
C PHE A 22 17.33 -1.03 -3.46
N GLY A 23 17.12 -2.32 -3.17
CA GLY A 23 17.66 -2.99 -1.99
C GLY A 23 17.08 -2.50 -0.65
N LYS A 24 15.97 -1.75 -0.67
CA LYS A 24 15.39 -1.19 0.55
C LYS A 24 14.53 -2.21 1.29
N SER A 25 14.75 -2.29 2.60
CA SER A 25 13.91 -3.06 3.52
C SER A 25 13.13 -2.12 4.43
N ARG A 26 11.94 -2.53 4.86
CA ARG A 26 11.09 -1.75 5.76
C ARG A 26 10.11 -2.62 6.53
N LEU A 27 9.65 -2.09 7.66
CA LEU A 27 8.53 -2.64 8.40
C LEU A 27 7.22 -1.98 7.91
N VAL A 28 6.19 -2.79 7.76
CA VAL A 28 4.85 -2.34 7.34
C VAL A 28 3.86 -2.78 8.40
N PRO A 29 3.39 -1.85 9.26
CA PRO A 29 2.33 -2.17 10.22
C PRO A 29 1.03 -2.50 9.51
N LEU A 30 0.31 -3.48 10.04
CA LEU A 30 -0.96 -3.95 9.51
C LEU A 30 -2.12 -3.30 10.27
N HIS A 31 -3.16 -2.95 9.53
CA HIS A 31 -4.45 -2.63 10.13
C HIS A 31 -5.09 -3.92 10.67
N GLU A 32 -5.87 -3.79 11.75
CA GLU A 32 -6.52 -4.92 12.43
C GLU A 32 -7.27 -5.86 11.48
N SER A 33 -8.08 -5.31 10.58
CA SER A 33 -8.81 -6.11 9.58
C SER A 33 -7.90 -6.92 8.64
N SER A 34 -6.71 -6.39 8.32
CA SER A 34 -5.71 -7.10 7.51
C SER A 34 -5.04 -8.20 8.32
N LEU A 35 -4.75 -7.91 9.60
CA LEU A 35 -4.19 -8.88 10.52
C LEU A 35 -5.12 -10.09 10.70
N GLU A 36 -6.41 -9.85 10.97
CA GLU A 36 -7.42 -10.89 11.05
C GLU A 36 -7.50 -11.75 9.78
N ALA A 37 -7.47 -11.10 8.61
CA ALA A 37 -7.50 -11.81 7.33
C ALA A 37 -6.26 -12.72 7.16
N LEU A 38 -5.08 -12.25 7.56
CA LEU A 38 -3.84 -13.03 7.51
C LEU A 38 -3.84 -14.18 8.54
N VAL A 39 -4.40 -13.99 9.72
CA VAL A 39 -4.57 -15.05 10.72
C VAL A 39 -5.48 -16.16 10.16
N ARG A 40 -6.63 -15.81 9.58
CA ARG A 40 -7.52 -16.79 8.91
C ARG A 40 -6.81 -17.51 7.77
N TYR A 41 -6.07 -16.76 6.95
CA TYR A 41 -5.30 -17.34 5.85
C TYR A 41 -4.25 -18.33 6.36
N ARG A 42 -3.49 -17.98 7.42
CA ARG A 42 -2.48 -18.85 8.02
C ARG A 42 -3.10 -20.16 8.48
N ALA A 43 -4.24 -20.14 9.18
CA ALA A 43 -4.94 -21.34 9.62
C ALA A 43 -5.32 -22.25 8.43
N ALA A 44 -5.84 -21.67 7.35
CA ALA A 44 -6.17 -22.41 6.12
C ALA A 44 -4.92 -22.95 5.38
N ARG A 45 -3.79 -22.23 5.47
CA ARG A 45 -2.52 -22.63 4.88
C ARG A 45 -1.87 -23.80 5.64
N ALA A 46 -1.93 -23.82 6.96
CA ALA A 46 -1.29 -24.82 7.83
C ALA A 46 -1.66 -26.26 7.48
N VAL A 47 -2.88 -26.47 6.95
CA VAL A 47 -3.35 -27.79 6.48
C VAL A 47 -2.67 -28.22 5.17
N ARG A 48 -1.98 -27.31 4.45
CA ARG A 48 -1.48 -27.55 3.09
C ARG A 48 0.03 -27.46 2.94
N ALA A 49 0.71 -26.80 3.86
CA ALA A 49 2.14 -26.55 3.77
C ALA A 49 2.78 -26.34 5.14
N SER A 50 4.03 -26.79 5.27
CA SER A 50 4.84 -26.53 6.46
C SER A 50 5.09 -25.04 6.69
N GLU A 51 5.28 -24.66 7.94
CA GLU A 51 5.52 -23.28 8.38
C GLU A 51 7.00 -23.13 8.78
N THR A 52 7.91 -23.17 7.80
CA THR A 52 9.30 -22.79 8.02
C THR A 52 9.50 -21.29 7.74
N PRO A 53 10.45 -20.62 8.41
CA PRO A 53 10.69 -19.19 8.18
C PRO A 53 10.93 -18.82 6.72
N GLU A 54 11.56 -19.71 5.95
CA GLU A 54 11.93 -19.52 4.55
C GLU A 54 10.79 -19.84 3.58
N SER A 55 9.78 -20.57 4.04
CA SER A 55 8.64 -20.97 3.17
C SER A 55 7.85 -19.74 2.71
N PRO A 56 7.29 -19.76 1.48
CA PRO A 56 6.44 -18.65 1.02
C PRO A 56 5.20 -18.53 1.91
N PHE A 57 4.87 -17.30 2.32
CA PHE A 57 3.66 -17.07 3.11
C PHE A 57 2.40 -17.32 2.27
N PHE A 58 2.31 -16.71 1.07
CA PHE A 58 1.22 -16.98 0.14
C PHE A 58 1.58 -18.10 -0.83
N ILE A 59 0.78 -19.18 -0.82
CA ILE A 59 1.02 -20.38 -1.61
C ILE A 59 -0.04 -20.57 -2.71
N ALA A 60 0.40 -21.12 -3.84
CA ALA A 60 -0.48 -21.51 -4.94
C ALA A 60 -1.29 -22.77 -4.55
N THR A 61 -2.62 -22.70 -4.69
CA THR A 61 -3.54 -23.74 -4.21
C THR A 61 -3.64 -24.98 -5.11
N ARG A 62 -3.22 -24.90 -6.36
CA ARG A 62 -3.35 -25.98 -7.36
C ARG A 62 -2.20 -26.99 -7.38
N TRP A 63 -1.21 -26.81 -6.51
CA TRP A 63 -0.02 -27.68 -6.49
C TRP A 63 -0.10 -28.71 -5.38
N ARG A 64 0.09 -29.99 -5.73
CA ARG A 64 0.31 -31.08 -4.77
C ARG A 64 1.83 -31.30 -4.65
N GLY A 65 2.43 -31.01 -3.51
CA GLY A 65 3.88 -31.10 -3.29
C GLY A 65 4.43 -29.92 -2.50
N GLU A 66 5.67 -29.49 -2.78
CA GLU A 66 6.27 -28.34 -2.10
C GLU A 66 5.47 -27.07 -2.31
N ALA A 67 5.34 -26.27 -1.24
CA ALA A 67 4.63 -24.99 -1.27
C ALA A 67 5.28 -24.00 -2.23
N ARG A 68 4.65 -23.73 -3.36
CA ARG A 68 5.11 -22.72 -4.32
C ARG A 68 4.47 -21.37 -4.05
N PRO A 69 5.23 -20.27 -4.18
CA PRO A 69 4.69 -18.94 -3.99
C PRO A 69 3.64 -18.61 -5.06
N VAL A 70 2.66 -17.80 -4.69
CA VAL A 70 1.72 -17.20 -5.64
C VAL A 70 2.51 -16.29 -6.61
N SER A 71 2.37 -16.51 -7.90
CA SER A 71 2.95 -15.65 -8.93
C SER A 71 2.15 -14.35 -9.08
N SER A 72 2.79 -13.26 -9.55
CA SER A 72 2.08 -12.01 -9.87
C SER A 72 0.94 -12.22 -10.85
N ARG A 73 1.15 -13.03 -11.92
CA ARG A 73 0.09 -13.38 -12.88
C ARG A 73 -1.10 -14.08 -12.20
N GLN A 74 -0.85 -14.90 -11.19
CA GLN A 74 -1.93 -15.55 -10.43
C GLN A 74 -2.67 -14.56 -9.54
N ALA A 75 -1.95 -13.65 -8.88
CA ALA A 75 -2.54 -12.56 -8.11
C ALA A 75 -3.41 -11.66 -8.99
N ASP A 76 -2.91 -11.27 -10.17
CA ASP A 76 -3.66 -10.45 -11.14
C ASP A 76 -4.94 -11.15 -11.62
N ARG A 77 -4.89 -12.48 -11.88
CA ARG A 77 -6.08 -13.26 -12.25
C ARG A 77 -7.12 -13.30 -11.12
N VAL A 78 -6.68 -13.51 -9.88
CA VAL A 78 -7.58 -13.51 -8.73
C VAL A 78 -8.21 -12.14 -8.56
N PHE A 79 -7.42 -11.07 -8.68
CA PHE A 79 -7.93 -9.71 -8.60
C PHE A 79 -8.94 -9.41 -9.71
N ALA A 80 -8.66 -9.82 -10.95
CA ALA A 80 -9.61 -9.65 -12.07
C ALA A 80 -10.94 -10.37 -11.82
N ALA A 81 -10.92 -11.59 -11.27
CA ALA A 81 -12.13 -12.31 -10.88
C ALA A 81 -12.92 -11.59 -9.78
N LEU A 82 -12.22 -11.12 -8.73
CA LEU A 82 -12.85 -10.35 -7.64
C LEU A 82 -13.44 -9.04 -8.14
N ARG A 83 -12.70 -8.32 -8.98
CA ARG A 83 -13.17 -7.08 -9.62
C ARG A 83 -14.46 -7.31 -10.40
N HIS A 84 -14.52 -8.37 -11.20
CA HIS A 84 -15.74 -8.73 -11.94
C HIS A 84 -16.91 -9.04 -11.00
N GLN A 85 -16.69 -9.83 -9.95
CA GLN A 85 -17.72 -10.14 -8.95
C GLN A 85 -18.23 -8.89 -8.20
N LEU A 86 -17.36 -7.91 -7.97
CA LEU A 86 -17.71 -6.65 -7.30
C LEU A 86 -18.31 -5.59 -8.25
N GLY A 87 -18.43 -5.90 -9.53
CA GLY A 87 -18.94 -4.96 -10.54
C GLY A 87 -18.03 -3.73 -10.73
N TRP A 88 -16.73 -3.86 -10.45
CA TRP A 88 -15.79 -2.76 -10.67
C TRP A 88 -15.43 -2.66 -12.15
N ILE A 89 -15.91 -1.62 -12.77
CA ILE A 89 -15.73 -1.32 -14.20
C ILE A 89 -14.82 -0.11 -14.40
N GLY A 90 -14.23 0.02 -15.57
CA GLY A 90 -13.55 1.23 -15.99
C GLY A 90 -14.50 2.42 -16.05
N ARG A 91 -14.00 3.64 -15.79
CA ARG A 91 -14.77 4.87 -15.84
C ARG A 91 -14.16 5.85 -16.83
N GLY A 92 -14.95 6.29 -17.78
CA GLY A 92 -14.52 7.22 -18.83
C GLY A 92 -13.36 6.65 -19.66
N GLN A 93 -12.27 7.39 -19.79
CA GLN A 93 -11.07 6.98 -20.51
C GLN A 93 -10.14 6.07 -19.69
N HIS A 94 -10.45 5.82 -18.40
CA HIS A 94 -9.66 4.95 -17.54
C HIS A 94 -10.07 3.49 -17.79
N GLY A 95 -9.06 2.65 -17.99
CA GLY A 95 -9.25 1.21 -18.08
C GLY A 95 -9.76 0.60 -16.78
N GLU A 96 -9.97 -0.71 -16.80
CA GLU A 96 -10.43 -1.43 -15.61
C GLU A 96 -9.44 -1.32 -14.44
N PRO A 97 -9.93 -1.24 -13.17
CA PRO A 97 -9.09 -1.14 -11.99
C PRO A 97 -8.08 -2.29 -11.89
N ARG A 98 -6.85 -1.97 -11.49
CA ARG A 98 -5.73 -2.91 -11.31
C ARG A 98 -5.36 -3.01 -9.83
N ILE A 99 -4.61 -4.03 -9.44
CA ILE A 99 -4.08 -4.16 -8.06
C ILE A 99 -3.30 -2.89 -7.65
N HIS A 100 -2.55 -2.28 -8.58
CA HIS A 100 -1.77 -1.07 -8.28
C HIS A 100 -2.67 0.12 -7.93
N ASP A 101 -3.87 0.18 -8.46
CA ASP A 101 -4.83 1.26 -8.20
C ASP A 101 -5.37 1.22 -6.77
N LEU A 102 -5.32 0.05 -6.10
CA LEU A 102 -5.58 -0.05 -4.66
C LEU A 102 -4.55 0.74 -3.83
N ARG A 103 -3.29 0.74 -4.25
CA ARG A 103 -2.23 1.54 -3.61
C ARG A 103 -2.49 3.04 -3.77
N HIS A 104 -2.88 3.47 -4.98
CA HIS A 104 -3.26 4.87 -5.23
C HIS A 104 -4.44 5.27 -4.36
N THR A 105 -5.49 4.47 -4.36
CA THR A 105 -6.68 4.69 -3.53
C THR A 105 -6.35 4.77 -2.04
N PHE A 106 -5.48 3.89 -1.55
CA PHE A 106 -5.02 3.93 -0.16
C PHE A 106 -4.29 5.23 0.15
N ALA A 107 -3.34 5.64 -0.70
CA ALA A 107 -2.57 6.86 -0.49
C ALA A 107 -3.46 8.10 -0.46
N VAL A 108 -4.33 8.25 -1.47
CA VAL A 108 -5.27 9.38 -1.58
C VAL A 108 -6.22 9.42 -0.36
N ARG A 109 -6.85 8.30 -0.01
CA ARG A 109 -7.77 8.25 1.15
C ARG A 109 -7.05 8.57 2.46
N ARG A 110 -5.79 8.16 2.61
CA ARG A 110 -5.01 8.47 3.80
C ARG A 110 -4.74 9.97 3.91
N LEU A 111 -4.37 10.62 2.81
CA LEU A 111 -4.14 12.06 2.75
C LEU A 111 -5.43 12.85 3.04
N LEU A 112 -6.54 12.49 2.41
CA LEU A 112 -7.86 13.10 2.66
C LEU A 112 -8.30 12.94 4.12
N ASN A 113 -8.11 11.75 4.70
CA ASN A 113 -8.45 11.52 6.11
C ASN A 113 -7.60 12.37 7.06
N TRP A 114 -6.31 12.51 6.80
CA TRP A 114 -5.45 13.38 7.61
C TRP A 114 -5.87 14.84 7.50
N HIS A 115 -6.17 15.30 6.29
CA HIS A 115 -6.68 16.64 6.08
C HIS A 115 -7.97 16.89 6.85
N ALA A 116 -8.96 16.01 6.71
CA ALA A 116 -10.23 16.10 7.41
C ALA A 116 -10.10 16.09 8.96
N GLN A 117 -9.03 15.47 9.48
CA GLN A 117 -8.69 15.46 10.91
C GLN A 117 -7.84 16.65 11.35
N GLY A 118 -7.54 17.60 10.47
CA GLY A 118 -6.67 18.74 10.77
C GLY A 118 -5.20 18.37 11.00
N ILE A 119 -4.78 17.17 10.59
CA ILE A 119 -3.39 16.70 10.71
C ILE A 119 -2.58 17.31 9.57
N ASP A 120 -1.41 17.85 9.89
CA ASP A 120 -0.48 18.37 8.88
C ASP A 120 -0.01 17.24 7.96
N VAL A 121 -0.53 17.27 6.73
CA VAL A 121 -0.24 16.30 5.69
C VAL A 121 1.23 16.28 5.32
N HIS A 122 1.91 17.45 5.31
CA HIS A 122 3.31 17.54 4.93
C HIS A 122 4.23 16.84 5.93
N GLN A 123 3.95 16.95 7.22
CA GLN A 123 4.70 16.24 8.25
C GLN A 123 4.54 14.71 8.13
N ARG A 124 3.41 14.24 7.63
CA ARG A 124 3.13 12.80 7.47
C ARG A 124 3.60 12.22 6.12
N MET A 125 4.01 13.06 5.19
CA MET A 125 4.37 12.64 3.83
C MET A 125 5.54 11.65 3.81
N LEU A 126 6.56 11.87 4.65
CA LEU A 126 7.72 10.98 4.75
C LEU A 126 7.30 9.58 5.25
N ALA A 127 6.45 9.53 6.27
CA ALA A 127 5.95 8.26 6.82
C ALA A 127 5.12 7.50 5.77
N LEU A 128 4.25 8.20 5.03
CA LEU A 128 3.48 7.60 3.93
C LEU A 128 4.38 7.09 2.82
N SER A 129 5.38 7.87 2.43
CA SER A 129 6.38 7.50 1.42
C SER A 129 7.13 6.22 1.81
N THR A 130 7.55 6.13 3.07
CA THR A 130 8.22 4.95 3.63
C THR A 130 7.29 3.75 3.65
N TYR A 131 6.06 3.91 4.12
CA TYR A 131 5.04 2.85 4.12
C TYR A 131 4.80 2.30 2.71
N LEU A 132 4.60 3.18 1.74
CA LEU A 132 4.43 2.82 0.34
C LEU A 132 5.70 2.23 -0.28
N GLY A 133 6.89 2.54 0.24
CA GLY A 133 8.17 2.10 -0.31
C GLY A 133 8.59 2.89 -1.54
N HIS A 134 8.27 4.16 -1.59
CA HIS A 134 8.77 5.04 -2.64
C HIS A 134 10.26 5.32 -2.46
N ALA A 135 11.02 5.33 -3.55
CA ALA A 135 12.44 5.65 -3.52
C ALA A 135 12.71 7.12 -3.18
N LYS A 136 11.82 8.01 -3.62
CA LYS A 136 11.85 9.45 -3.38
C LYS A 136 10.51 9.91 -2.82
N VAL A 137 10.53 10.80 -1.84
CA VAL A 137 9.31 11.38 -1.24
C VAL A 137 8.48 12.13 -2.28
N SER A 138 9.14 12.75 -3.27
CA SER A 138 8.46 13.42 -4.39
C SER A 138 7.44 12.55 -5.12
N ASN A 139 7.67 11.22 -5.19
CA ASN A 139 6.70 10.30 -5.78
C ASN A 139 5.41 10.19 -4.95
N THR A 140 5.44 10.59 -3.68
CA THR A 140 4.26 10.64 -2.82
C THR A 140 3.55 11.98 -2.95
N TYR A 141 4.30 13.06 -3.15
CA TYR A 141 3.72 14.40 -3.39
C TYR A 141 2.87 14.47 -4.66
N TRP A 142 3.13 13.61 -5.65
CA TRP A 142 2.28 13.49 -6.84
C TRP A 142 0.80 13.25 -6.49
N TYR A 143 0.51 12.58 -5.37
CA TYR A 143 -0.88 12.37 -4.94
C TYR A 143 -1.60 13.67 -4.54
N LEU A 144 -0.89 14.70 -4.13
CA LEU A 144 -1.47 16.01 -3.81
C LEU A 144 -1.95 16.74 -5.07
N THR A 145 -1.24 16.55 -6.19
CA THR A 145 -1.56 17.23 -7.46
C THR A 145 -2.59 16.48 -8.32
N GLY A 146 -2.84 15.22 -8.01
CA GLY A 146 -3.74 14.35 -8.78
C GLY A 146 -5.18 14.30 -8.28
N VAL A 147 -5.52 15.03 -7.20
CA VAL A 147 -6.84 15.00 -6.57
C VAL A 147 -7.27 16.43 -6.27
N PRO A 148 -8.41 16.90 -6.82
CA PRO A 148 -8.86 18.29 -6.65
C PRO A 148 -8.90 18.75 -5.19
N GLU A 149 -9.44 17.92 -4.29
CA GLU A 149 -9.54 18.24 -2.86
C GLU A 149 -8.17 18.38 -2.18
N LEU A 150 -7.12 17.75 -2.72
CA LEU A 150 -5.75 17.87 -2.21
C LEU A 150 -4.96 18.98 -2.91
N MET A 151 -5.38 19.42 -4.10
CA MET A 151 -4.79 20.57 -4.79
C MET A 151 -5.02 21.87 -4.00
N GLU A 152 -6.17 22.02 -3.37
CA GLU A 152 -6.46 23.16 -2.48
C GLU A 152 -5.46 23.22 -1.31
N LEU A 153 -5.13 22.07 -0.72
CA LEU A 153 -4.09 21.95 0.30
C LEU A 153 -2.70 22.41 -0.19
N ALA A 154 -2.34 22.04 -1.42
CA ALA A 154 -1.08 22.45 -2.01
C ALA A 154 -1.07 23.97 -2.25
N GLY A 155 -2.18 24.56 -2.68
CA GLY A 155 -2.38 25.99 -2.86
C GLY A 155 -2.23 26.77 -1.54
N GLN A 156 -2.96 26.37 -0.51
CA GLN A 156 -2.88 26.99 0.83
C GLN A 156 -1.47 26.94 1.44
N SER A 157 -0.74 25.86 1.18
CA SER A 157 0.65 25.75 1.65
C SER A 157 1.59 26.68 0.90
N PHE A 158 1.34 26.90 -0.40
CA PHE A 158 2.09 27.86 -1.20
C PHE A 158 1.81 29.30 -0.76
N GLU A 159 0.56 29.66 -0.50
CA GLU A 159 0.16 30.98 0.00
C GLU A 159 0.82 31.26 1.36
N LYS A 160 0.76 30.34 2.32
CA LYS A 160 1.45 30.48 3.61
C LYS A 160 2.96 30.66 3.47
N PHE A 161 3.58 29.95 2.50
CA PHE A 161 4.99 30.12 2.24
C PHE A 161 5.29 31.48 1.61
N ALA A 162 4.49 31.95 0.66
CA ALA A 162 4.62 33.27 0.04
C ALA A 162 4.46 34.40 1.09
N ASP A 163 3.48 34.29 2.01
CA ASP A 163 3.28 35.26 3.07
C ASP A 163 4.45 35.31 4.07
N MET A 164 5.09 34.18 4.36
CA MET A 164 6.28 34.15 5.23
C MET A 164 7.52 34.79 4.59
N TRP A 165 7.62 34.78 3.28
CA TRP A 165 8.78 35.31 2.56
C TRP A 165 8.50 36.66 1.84
N GLY A 166 7.24 36.99 1.59
CA GLY A 166 6.81 38.25 0.96
C GLY A 166 6.65 39.43 1.90
N GLY A 167 6.78 39.23 3.23
CA GLY A 167 6.57 40.27 4.24
C GLY A 167 7.78 41.17 4.54
N ASN A 168 8.84 41.14 3.75
CA ASN A 168 10.08 41.91 4.03
C ASN A 168 10.50 42.93 2.95
N ASP A 169 9.59 43.31 2.07
CA ASP A 169 9.85 44.43 1.13
C ASP A 169 8.78 45.52 1.28
N VAL A 170 8.91 46.34 2.34
CA VAL A 170 8.47 47.76 2.41
C VAL A 170 9.39 48.49 3.34
#